data_6254811ceaf0e3c3225360bf504b30b8
#
_entry.id   6254811ceaf0e3c3225360bf504b30b8
#
_cell.length_a   1.000
_cell.length_b   1.000
_cell.length_c   1.000
_cell.angle_alpha   90.00
_cell.angle_beta   90.00
_cell.angle_gamma   90.00
#
_symmetry.space_group_name_H-M   'P 1'
#
loop_
_entity.id
_entity.type
_entity.pdbx_description
1 polymer ?
#
loop_
_entity_poly.entity_id
_entity_poly.type
_entity_poly.pdbx_seq_one_letter_code
_entity_poly.pdbx_strand_id
1 'polypeptide(L)'
;KAIYNGAVYKDIEKSFFSRLRRMELTVETEAQQPTLTDPQLIETIYTHPEKISLPDFIRLASFYRPGTEQYREVYEVAAYTYPSCAVALLNAAAASLALGDKEAARHFFQQVGDDPRAYNNQGVLLLMEGDKEGAASYFHKYLPLNPRVARENLRMISE
;
A
#
# COMPACT_ATOMS: atom_id res chain seq x y z
N LYS A 1 3.96 -26.00 15.96
CA LYS A 1 2.80 -25.29 16.58
C LYS A 1 3.30 -23.93 16.98
N ALA A 2 3.17 -22.92 16.10
CA ALA A 2 3.45 -21.55 16.44
C ALA A 2 2.26 -21.02 17.27
N ILE A 3 2.53 -20.70 18.53
CA ILE A 3 1.57 -20.04 19.41
C ILE A 3 1.60 -18.55 19.02
N TYR A 4 0.70 -18.15 18.17
CA TYR A 4 0.44 -16.74 17.92
C TYR A 4 -0.30 -16.19 19.14
N ASN A 5 0.43 -15.54 20.01
CA ASN A 5 -0.15 -14.81 21.13
C ASN A 5 -0.74 -13.51 20.59
N GLY A 6 -2.05 -13.38 20.55
CA GLY A 6 -2.75 -12.20 20.00
C GLY A 6 -2.36 -10.86 20.66
N ALA A 7 -1.70 -10.88 21.82
CA ALA A 7 -1.14 -9.69 22.46
C ALA A 7 0.09 -9.16 21.72
N VAL A 8 0.99 -10.03 21.25
CA VAL A 8 2.21 -9.63 20.50
C VAL A 8 1.83 -9.05 19.13
N TYR A 9 0.80 -9.62 18.49
CA TYR A 9 0.28 -9.09 17.22
C TYR A 9 -0.34 -7.69 17.40
N LYS A 10 -1.11 -7.47 18.48
CA LYS A 10 -1.69 -6.15 18.80
C LYS A 10 -0.64 -5.10 19.17
N ASP A 11 0.45 -5.48 19.80
CA ASP A 11 1.56 -4.56 20.11
C ASP A 11 2.40 -4.23 18.88
N ILE A 12 2.62 -5.21 18.00
CA ILE A 12 3.23 -4.99 16.68
C ILE A 12 2.30 -4.11 15.83
N GLU A 13 1.01 -4.39 15.84
CA GLU A 13 0.02 -3.60 15.11
C GLU A 13 -0.02 -2.14 15.61
N LYS A 14 -0.02 -1.90 16.92
CA LYS A 14 -0.06 -0.55 17.50
C LYS A 14 1.24 0.23 17.37
N SER A 15 2.38 -0.40 17.58
CA SER A 15 3.68 0.29 17.56
C SER A 15 4.32 0.30 16.18
N PHE A 16 4.12 -0.75 15.37
CA PHE A 16 4.72 -0.92 14.06
C PHE A 16 3.91 -0.22 12.97
N PHE A 17 2.61 -0.49 12.88
CA PHE A 17 1.76 0.10 11.84
C PHE A 17 1.51 1.60 12.02
N SER A 18 1.52 2.12 13.26
CA SER A 18 1.42 3.57 13.47
C SER A 18 2.68 4.32 13.01
N ARG A 19 3.86 3.67 13.02
CA ARG A 19 5.13 4.22 12.55
C ARG A 19 5.41 3.92 11.08
N LEU A 20 4.97 2.77 10.54
CA LEU A 20 5.08 2.40 9.13
C LEU A 20 4.04 3.10 8.24
N ARG A 21 3.09 3.83 8.80
CA ARG A 21 2.01 4.54 8.10
C ARG A 21 2.46 5.70 7.19
N ARG A 22 3.72 5.88 6.93
CA ARG A 22 4.19 6.72 5.83
C ARG A 22 4.32 5.87 4.56
N MET A 23 3.17 5.48 4.03
CA MET A 23 3.08 5.13 2.62
C MET A 23 3.14 6.44 1.84
N GLU A 24 4.25 6.72 1.17
CA GLU A 24 4.31 7.80 0.20
C GLU A 24 3.52 7.35 -1.02
N LEU A 25 2.32 7.92 -1.16
CA LEU A 25 1.58 7.90 -2.40
C LEU A 25 2.27 8.90 -3.33
N THR A 26 3.10 8.43 -4.23
CA THR A 26 3.65 9.28 -5.28
C THR A 26 2.56 9.47 -6.33
N VAL A 27 1.85 10.59 -6.24
CA VAL A 27 0.87 10.99 -7.24
C VAL A 27 1.55 11.96 -8.19
N GLU A 28 1.97 11.47 -9.34
CA GLU A 28 2.24 12.35 -10.48
C GLU A 28 0.89 12.67 -11.12
N THR A 29 0.28 13.78 -10.71
CA THR A 29 -0.93 14.29 -11.35
C THR A 29 -0.62 15.52 -12.17
N GLU A 30 -0.76 15.42 -13.48
CA GLU A 30 -1.26 16.59 -14.24
C GLU A 30 -2.66 16.89 -13.71
N ALA A 31 -2.87 18.13 -13.27
CA ALA A 31 -4.13 18.57 -12.67
C ALA A 31 -5.25 18.58 -13.73
N GLN A 32 -5.80 17.40 -14.03
CA GLN A 32 -7.09 17.30 -14.71
C GLN A 32 -8.18 17.53 -13.67
N GLN A 33 -9.10 18.43 -13.98
CA GLN A 33 -10.27 18.64 -13.10
C GLN A 33 -11.06 17.33 -13.01
N PRO A 34 -11.54 16.98 -11.82
CA PRO A 34 -12.34 15.77 -11.63
C PRO A 34 -13.59 15.82 -12.51
N THR A 35 -13.80 14.79 -13.30
CA THR A 35 -14.92 14.71 -14.25
C THR A 35 -16.22 14.27 -13.59
N LEU A 36 -16.16 13.59 -12.44
CA LEU A 36 -17.30 13.08 -11.70
C LEU A 36 -17.43 13.76 -10.33
N THR A 37 -18.66 13.99 -9.88
CA THR A 37 -18.96 14.43 -8.51
C THR A 37 -18.74 13.29 -7.52
N ASP A 38 -18.58 13.59 -6.22
CA ASP A 38 -18.36 12.58 -5.21
C ASP A 38 -19.46 11.50 -5.14
N PRO A 39 -20.77 11.84 -5.18
CA PRO A 39 -21.82 10.82 -5.25
C PRO A 39 -21.75 9.96 -6.52
N GLN A 40 -21.39 10.56 -7.66
CA GLN A 40 -21.22 9.82 -8.91
C GLN A 40 -20.04 8.86 -8.84
N LEU A 41 -18.94 9.24 -8.20
CA LEU A 41 -17.78 8.34 -8.01
C LEU A 41 -18.16 7.10 -7.21
N ILE A 42 -18.89 7.30 -6.10
CA ILE A 42 -19.34 6.20 -5.23
C ILE A 42 -20.25 5.21 -5.98
N GLU A 43 -21.10 5.71 -6.87
CA GLU A 43 -21.96 4.87 -7.71
C GLU A 43 -21.17 4.21 -8.85
N THR A 44 -20.30 4.98 -9.50
CA THR A 44 -19.59 4.55 -10.71
C THR A 44 -18.58 3.45 -10.44
N ILE A 45 -17.97 3.41 -9.25
CA ILE A 45 -16.99 2.35 -8.90
C ILE A 45 -17.58 0.95 -8.98
N TYR A 46 -18.86 0.79 -8.69
CA TYR A 46 -19.55 -0.51 -8.71
C TYR A 46 -20.22 -0.81 -10.05
N THR A 47 -20.45 0.19 -10.88
CA THR A 47 -21.20 0.03 -12.13
C THR A 47 -20.30 0.12 -13.37
N HIS A 48 -19.40 1.09 -13.39
CA HIS A 48 -18.56 1.43 -14.55
C HIS A 48 -17.17 1.92 -14.11
N PRO A 49 -16.35 1.11 -13.42
CA PRO A 49 -15.04 1.53 -12.90
C PRO A 49 -14.09 2.02 -14.01
N GLU A 50 -14.27 1.53 -15.25
CA GLU A 50 -13.49 1.96 -16.40
C GLU A 50 -13.70 3.42 -16.82
N LYS A 51 -14.72 4.08 -16.27
CA LYS A 51 -14.99 5.51 -16.47
C LYS A 51 -14.33 6.41 -15.40
N ILE A 52 -13.77 5.81 -14.36
CA ILE A 52 -13.11 6.54 -13.27
C ILE A 52 -11.64 6.73 -13.63
N SER A 53 -11.18 7.96 -13.66
CA SER A 53 -9.77 8.28 -13.86
C SER A 53 -8.91 7.87 -12.63
N LEU A 54 -7.61 7.64 -12.82
CA LEU A 54 -6.72 7.32 -11.70
C LEU A 54 -6.72 8.41 -10.60
N PRO A 55 -6.68 9.72 -10.91
CA PRO A 55 -6.87 10.77 -9.90
C PRO A 55 -8.20 10.68 -9.16
N ASP A 56 -9.29 10.32 -9.84
CA ASP A 56 -10.59 10.15 -9.21
C ASP A 56 -10.64 8.93 -8.29
N PHE A 57 -9.96 7.82 -8.60
CA PHE A 57 -9.79 6.71 -7.67
C PHE A 57 -9.06 7.14 -6.39
N ILE A 58 -8.01 7.96 -6.52
CA ILE A 58 -7.27 8.49 -5.36
C ILE A 58 -8.19 9.40 -4.52
N ARG A 59 -8.97 10.26 -5.17
CA ARG A 59 -9.97 11.10 -4.50
C ARG A 59 -11.02 10.26 -3.79
N LEU A 60 -11.56 9.23 -4.44
CA LEU A 60 -12.54 8.32 -3.85
C LEU A 60 -11.97 7.57 -2.64
N ALA A 61 -10.73 7.09 -2.73
CA ALA A 61 -10.06 6.45 -1.60
C ALA A 61 -9.92 7.39 -0.39
N SER A 62 -9.77 8.71 -0.61
CA SER A 62 -9.66 9.69 0.47
C SER A 62 -10.93 9.84 1.31
N PHE A 63 -12.07 9.33 0.85
CA PHE A 63 -13.33 9.31 1.64
C PHE A 63 -13.31 8.25 2.73
N TYR A 64 -12.40 7.30 2.64
CA TYR A 64 -12.28 6.18 3.56
C TYR A 64 -11.00 6.28 4.39
N ARG A 65 -11.05 5.74 5.59
CA ARG A 65 -9.90 5.71 6.47
C ARG A 65 -8.88 4.66 5.96
N PRO A 66 -7.57 4.98 5.85
CA PRO A 66 -6.55 4.00 5.55
C PRO A 66 -6.58 2.81 6.52
N GLY A 67 -6.42 1.60 6.00
CA GLY A 67 -6.52 0.36 6.78
C GLY A 67 -7.94 -0.14 7.00
N THR A 68 -8.92 0.36 6.26
CA THR A 68 -10.29 -0.20 6.18
C THR A 68 -10.48 -1.01 4.90
N GLU A 69 -11.46 -1.90 4.90
CA GLU A 69 -11.84 -2.69 3.72
C GLU A 69 -12.23 -1.81 2.54
N GLN A 70 -13.00 -0.76 2.79
CA GLN A 70 -13.44 0.16 1.74
C GLN A 70 -12.26 0.91 1.10
N TYR A 71 -11.27 1.32 1.89
CA TYR A 71 -10.05 1.94 1.38
C TYR A 71 -9.28 0.98 0.47
N ARG A 72 -9.14 -0.28 0.87
CA ARG A 72 -8.50 -1.33 0.07
C ARG A 72 -9.28 -1.58 -1.21
N GLU A 73 -10.60 -1.76 -1.12
CA GLU A 73 -11.48 -2.06 -2.25
C GLU A 73 -11.34 -1.02 -3.38
N VAL A 74 -11.30 0.27 -3.03
CA VAL A 74 -11.12 1.33 -4.04
C VAL A 74 -9.82 1.16 -4.82
N TYR A 75 -8.70 0.89 -4.14
CA TYR A 75 -7.41 0.70 -4.82
C TYR A 75 -7.31 -0.63 -5.54
N GLU A 76 -7.97 -1.65 -5.06
CA GLU A 76 -8.05 -2.94 -5.73
C GLU A 76 -8.81 -2.83 -7.05
N VAL A 77 -9.96 -2.15 -7.05
CA VAL A 77 -10.71 -1.85 -8.29
C VAL A 77 -9.86 -0.99 -9.24
N ALA A 78 -9.13 0.00 -8.72
CA ALA A 78 -8.22 0.81 -9.54
C ALA A 78 -7.12 -0.05 -10.20
N ALA A 79 -6.53 -0.99 -9.48
CA ALA A 79 -5.51 -1.89 -10.00
C ALA A 79 -6.06 -2.83 -11.09
N TYR A 80 -7.26 -3.35 -10.91
CA TYR A 80 -7.93 -4.16 -11.95
C TYR A 80 -8.37 -3.33 -13.16
N THR A 81 -8.74 -2.09 -12.95
CA THR A 81 -9.11 -1.17 -14.05
C THR A 81 -7.88 -0.74 -14.85
N TYR A 82 -6.74 -0.56 -14.19
CA TYR A 82 -5.48 -0.12 -14.78
C TYR A 82 -4.33 -1.12 -14.52
N PRO A 83 -4.40 -2.35 -15.06
CA PRO A 83 -3.48 -3.44 -14.71
C PRO A 83 -2.03 -3.20 -15.13
N SER A 84 -1.79 -2.28 -16.05
CA SER A 84 -0.43 -1.90 -16.47
C SER A 84 0.07 -0.62 -15.77
N CYS A 85 -0.71 -0.04 -14.87
CA CYS A 85 -0.34 1.18 -14.19
C CYS A 85 0.36 0.87 -12.85
N ALA A 86 1.67 1.09 -12.79
CA ALA A 86 2.45 0.83 -11.58
C ALA A 86 1.91 1.58 -10.35
N VAL A 87 1.39 2.81 -10.53
CA VAL A 87 0.81 3.58 -9.41
C VAL A 87 -0.44 2.91 -8.85
N ALA A 88 -1.34 2.41 -9.71
CA ALA A 88 -2.54 1.70 -9.25
C ALA A 88 -2.18 0.42 -8.49
N LEU A 89 -1.26 -0.37 -9.03
CA LEU A 89 -0.77 -1.61 -8.41
C LEU A 89 -0.06 -1.35 -7.07
N LEU A 90 0.80 -0.32 -7.00
CA LEU A 90 1.50 0.07 -5.76
C LEU A 90 0.52 0.50 -4.67
N ASN A 91 -0.51 1.25 -5.03
CA ASN A 91 -1.52 1.70 -4.08
C ASN A 91 -2.37 0.52 -3.57
N ALA A 92 -2.75 -0.42 -4.45
CA ALA A 92 -3.45 -1.63 -4.05
C ALA A 92 -2.61 -2.51 -3.12
N ALA A 93 -1.32 -2.69 -3.44
CA ALA A 93 -0.39 -3.42 -2.57
C ALA A 93 -0.26 -2.76 -1.19
N ALA A 94 -0.10 -1.43 -1.16
CA ALA A 94 0.02 -0.66 0.08
C ALA A 94 -1.26 -0.72 0.93
N ALA A 95 -2.43 -0.62 0.30
CA ALA A 95 -3.73 -0.73 0.98
C ALA A 95 -3.95 -2.13 1.57
N SER A 96 -3.56 -3.17 0.83
CA SER A 96 -3.60 -4.57 1.30
C SER A 96 -2.68 -4.78 2.51
N LEU A 97 -1.45 -4.24 2.48
CA LEU A 97 -0.54 -4.28 3.64
C LEU A 97 -1.12 -3.58 4.86
N ALA A 98 -1.75 -2.41 4.67
CA ALA A 98 -2.35 -1.66 5.76
C ALA A 98 -3.49 -2.44 6.45
N LEU A 99 -4.16 -3.32 5.73
CA LEU A 99 -5.18 -4.23 6.26
C LEU A 99 -4.60 -5.53 6.83
N GLY A 100 -3.34 -5.84 6.56
CA GLY A 100 -2.68 -7.09 6.95
C GLY A 100 -2.84 -8.22 5.95
N ASP A 101 -3.40 -7.96 4.78
CA ASP A 101 -3.56 -8.94 3.70
C ASP A 101 -2.24 -9.08 2.92
N LYS A 102 -1.39 -9.97 3.41
CA LYS A 102 -0.06 -10.23 2.85
C LYS A 102 -0.12 -10.89 1.47
N GLU A 103 -1.13 -11.72 1.23
CA GLU A 103 -1.27 -12.45 -0.02
C GLU A 103 -1.67 -11.52 -1.16
N ALA A 104 -2.68 -10.67 -0.93
CA ALA A 104 -3.06 -9.64 -1.90
C ALA A 104 -1.91 -8.66 -2.17
N ALA A 105 -1.20 -8.20 -1.12
CA ALA A 105 -0.06 -7.33 -1.29
C ALA A 105 1.03 -7.96 -2.16
N ARG A 106 1.38 -9.23 -1.91
CA ARG A 106 2.36 -9.97 -2.71
C ARG A 106 1.93 -10.09 -4.17
N HIS A 107 0.65 -10.39 -4.41
CA HIS A 107 0.10 -10.48 -5.75
C HIS A 107 0.31 -9.19 -6.56
N PHE A 108 -0.02 -8.04 -5.96
CA PHE A 108 0.18 -6.76 -6.63
C PHE A 108 1.66 -6.41 -6.82
N PHE A 109 2.54 -6.69 -5.84
CA PHE A 109 3.98 -6.47 -6.00
C PHE A 109 4.60 -7.31 -7.10
N GLN A 110 4.13 -8.53 -7.31
CA GLN A 110 4.58 -9.36 -8.42
C GLN A 110 4.24 -8.75 -9.78
N GLN A 111 3.10 -8.08 -9.90
CA GLN A 111 2.70 -7.39 -11.12
C GLN A 111 3.50 -6.09 -11.34
N VAL A 112 3.85 -5.38 -10.26
CA VAL A 112 4.70 -4.17 -10.33
C VAL A 112 6.11 -4.53 -10.80
N GLY A 113 6.63 -5.69 -10.41
CA GLY A 113 7.99 -6.11 -10.69
C GLY A 113 9.05 -5.35 -9.89
N ASP A 114 10.20 -5.09 -10.50
CA ASP A 114 11.34 -4.42 -9.83
C ASP A 114 11.24 -2.89 -9.92
N ASP A 115 10.18 -2.33 -9.36
CA ASP A 115 9.99 -0.88 -9.26
C ASP A 115 10.57 -0.36 -7.93
N PRO A 116 11.54 0.59 -7.95
CA PRO A 116 12.13 1.12 -6.72
C PRO A 116 11.12 1.72 -5.74
N ARG A 117 9.98 2.22 -6.21
CA ARG A 117 8.89 2.75 -5.37
C ARG A 117 8.25 1.67 -4.50
N ALA A 118 8.33 0.39 -4.91
CA ALA A 118 7.81 -0.74 -4.15
C ALA A 118 8.72 -1.17 -3.00
N TYR A 119 10.01 -0.86 -3.04
CA TYR A 119 11.01 -1.47 -2.14
C TYR A 119 10.69 -1.32 -0.67
N ASN A 120 10.26 -0.14 -0.23
CA ASN A 120 9.89 0.04 1.17
C ASN A 120 8.77 -0.92 1.60
N ASN A 121 7.71 -0.99 0.81
CA ASN A 121 6.54 -1.79 1.13
C ASN A 121 6.79 -3.30 0.94
N GLN A 122 7.66 -3.69 0.00
CA GLN A 122 8.15 -5.08 -0.10
C GLN A 122 8.96 -5.47 1.14
N GLY A 123 9.81 -4.57 1.65
CA GLY A 123 10.50 -4.79 2.92
C GLY A 123 9.53 -4.95 4.10
N VAL A 124 8.47 -4.14 4.14
CA VAL A 124 7.41 -4.27 5.16
C VAL A 124 6.70 -5.62 5.05
N LEU A 125 6.35 -6.07 3.84
CA LEU A 125 5.73 -7.38 3.62
C LEU A 125 6.61 -8.50 4.17
N LEU A 126 7.89 -8.53 3.82
CA LEU A 126 8.84 -9.54 4.30
C LEU A 126 8.98 -9.52 5.83
N LEU A 127 8.99 -8.34 6.42
CA LEU A 127 9.01 -8.21 7.87
C LEU A 127 7.76 -8.77 8.54
N MET A 128 6.58 -8.55 7.95
CA MET A 128 5.32 -9.14 8.41
C MET A 128 5.30 -10.68 8.26
N GLU A 129 6.12 -11.23 7.37
CA GLU A 129 6.31 -12.66 7.15
C GLU A 129 7.39 -13.26 8.08
N GLY A 130 8.12 -12.41 8.80
CA GLY A 130 9.19 -12.80 9.70
C GLY A 130 10.57 -12.89 9.05
N ASP A 131 10.69 -12.56 7.77
CA ASP A 131 11.97 -12.49 7.04
C ASP A 131 12.66 -11.15 7.29
N LYS A 132 13.37 -11.04 8.41
CA LYS A 132 14.10 -9.84 8.80
C LYS A 132 15.26 -9.51 7.85
N GLU A 133 15.94 -10.51 7.32
CA GLU A 133 17.09 -10.33 6.42
C GLU A 133 16.64 -9.82 5.04
N GLY A 134 15.62 -10.42 4.48
CA GLY A 134 14.99 -9.96 3.25
C GLY A 134 14.45 -8.54 3.39
N ALA A 135 13.76 -8.24 4.48
CA ALA A 135 13.26 -6.91 4.78
C ALA A 135 14.38 -5.87 4.82
N ALA A 136 15.47 -6.16 5.55
CA ALA A 136 16.64 -5.28 5.62
C ALA A 136 17.23 -5.01 4.23
N SER A 137 17.34 -6.03 3.39
CA SER A 137 17.82 -5.90 2.01
C SER A 137 16.99 -4.88 1.21
N TYR A 138 15.67 -4.98 1.29
CA TYR A 138 14.79 -4.04 0.59
C TYR A 138 14.84 -2.63 1.18
N PHE A 139 14.93 -2.46 2.49
CA PHE A 139 15.11 -1.13 3.09
C PHE A 139 16.45 -0.50 2.70
N HIS A 140 17.52 -1.30 2.54
CA HIS A 140 18.78 -0.80 2.00
C HIS A 140 18.65 -0.33 0.54
N LYS A 141 17.93 -1.06 -0.31
CA LYS A 141 17.62 -0.63 -1.68
C LYS A 141 16.81 0.67 -1.72
N TYR A 142 15.98 0.91 -0.70
CA TYR A 142 15.14 2.10 -0.59
C TYR A 142 15.89 3.34 -0.07
N LEU A 143 17.07 3.20 0.54
CA LEU A 143 17.87 4.31 1.08
C LEU A 143 18.08 5.48 0.12
N PRO A 144 18.37 5.28 -1.19
CA PRO A 144 18.55 6.39 -2.12
C PRO A 144 17.27 7.21 -2.35
N LEU A 145 16.10 6.60 -2.22
CA LEU A 145 14.81 7.26 -2.45
C LEU A 145 14.34 8.02 -1.23
N ASN A 146 14.38 7.39 -0.06
CA ASN A 146 13.97 8.02 1.19
C ASN A 146 14.84 7.53 2.36
N PRO A 147 16.00 8.19 2.60
CA PRO A 147 16.95 7.78 3.64
C PRO A 147 16.36 7.76 5.05
N ARG A 148 15.39 8.65 5.33
CA ARG A 148 14.79 8.76 6.66
C ARG A 148 13.91 7.54 6.96
N VAL A 149 12.96 7.24 6.08
CA VAL A 149 12.05 6.10 6.26
C VAL A 149 12.82 4.79 6.27
N ALA A 150 13.78 4.62 5.34
CA ALA A 150 14.59 3.42 5.28
C ALA A 150 15.38 3.18 6.58
N ARG A 151 16.01 4.21 7.17
CA ARG A 151 16.74 4.09 8.43
C ARG A 151 15.82 3.82 9.62
N GLU A 152 14.64 4.43 9.66
CA GLU A 152 13.63 4.14 10.69
C GLU A 152 13.24 2.66 10.66
N ASN A 153 12.96 2.11 9.46
CA ASN A 153 12.60 0.70 9.30
C ASN A 153 13.76 -0.25 9.64
N LEU A 154 15.00 0.08 9.26
CA LEU A 154 16.18 -0.72 9.61
C LEU A 154 16.42 -0.77 11.13
N ARG A 155 16.19 0.31 11.87
CA ARG A 155 16.30 0.31 13.33
C ARG A 155 15.31 -0.66 13.96
N MET A 156 14.07 -0.71 13.45
CA MET A 156 13.03 -1.59 14.00
C MET A 156 13.35 -3.08 13.83
N ILE A 157 14.20 -3.44 12.85
CA ILE A 157 14.66 -4.83 12.68
C ILE A 157 15.72 -5.19 13.72
N SER A 158 16.50 -4.18 14.15
CA SER A 158 17.66 -4.37 15.05
C SER A 158 17.28 -4.42 16.54
N GLU A 159 16.07 -3.98 16.88
CA GLU A 159 15.50 -4.08 18.23
C GLU A 159 14.76 -5.42 18.43
#